data_6deb3df129cb9d529d32570ab8d0233e
#
_entry.id   6deb3df129cb9d529d32570ab8d0233e
#
_cell.length_a   1.000
_cell.length_b   1.000
_cell.length_c   1.000
_cell.angle_alpha   90.00
_cell.angle_beta   90.00
_cell.angle_gamma   90.00
#
_symmetry.space_group_name_H-M   'P 1'
#
loop_
_entity.id
_entity.type
_entity.pdbx_description
1 polymer ?
#
loop_
_entity_poly.entity_id
_entity_poly.type
_entity_poly.pdbx_seq_one_letter_code
_entity_poly.pdbx_strand_id
1 'polypeptide(L)'
;MKIFCFSGTGNSYSVAKEIGKSFSVEPVLITKFKDQSSVKITDSQIGIITPVCLNDIPRIVKEFILRLSFERPSSYVFAVLTSGSGRNKNGFKNINIALAQHNVKLSLALDVQMPSSFQARNDMDSVLDAVPERISRITAAIKNRLENYTPQGSAILPKDFTKLSF
;
A
#
# COMPACT_ATOMS: atom_id res chain seq x y z
N MET A 1 -2.86 8.94 -11.83
CA MET A 1 -2.60 8.00 -10.72
C MET A 1 -3.87 7.22 -10.41
N LYS A 2 -3.74 5.96 -10.06
CA LYS A 2 -4.85 5.10 -9.63
C LYS A 2 -4.50 4.39 -8.33
N ILE A 3 -5.43 4.35 -7.39
CA ILE A 3 -5.26 3.68 -6.09
C ILE A 3 -6.24 2.51 -6.02
N PHE A 4 -5.71 1.30 -5.89
CA PHE A 4 -6.47 0.08 -5.65
C PHE A 4 -6.43 -0.26 -4.16
N CYS A 5 -7.58 -0.65 -3.61
CA CYS A 5 -7.69 -0.95 -2.20
C CYS A 5 -8.45 -2.26 -1.96
N PHE A 6 -7.95 -3.06 -1.02
CA PHE A 6 -8.71 -4.11 -0.37
C PHE A 6 -8.82 -3.79 1.12
N SER A 7 -10.01 -3.95 1.68
CA SER A 7 -10.25 -3.70 3.10
C SER A 7 -11.34 -4.63 3.63
N GLY A 8 -11.04 -5.39 4.68
CA GLY A 8 -12.03 -6.24 5.35
C GLY A 8 -12.82 -5.49 6.43
N THR A 9 -12.14 -4.65 7.22
CA THR A 9 -12.72 -3.96 8.39
C THR A 9 -12.85 -2.45 8.23
N GLY A 10 -12.47 -1.89 7.08
CA GLY A 10 -12.50 -0.45 6.81
C GLY A 10 -11.16 0.26 6.98
N ASN A 11 -10.24 -0.23 7.78
CA ASN A 11 -8.95 0.43 8.08
C ASN A 11 -8.14 0.80 6.84
N SER A 12 -7.89 -0.18 5.97
CA SER A 12 -7.14 0.06 4.72
C SER A 12 -7.87 1.03 3.79
N TYR A 13 -9.19 0.99 3.76
CA TYR A 13 -9.99 1.90 2.94
C TYR A 13 -9.93 3.33 3.47
N SER A 14 -9.97 3.52 4.80
CA SER A 14 -9.79 4.83 5.43
C SER A 14 -8.42 5.43 5.07
N VAL A 15 -7.34 4.65 5.20
CA VAL A 15 -5.98 5.07 4.80
C VAL A 15 -5.93 5.42 3.31
N ALA A 16 -6.54 4.60 2.45
CA ALA A 16 -6.59 4.84 1.01
C ALA A 16 -7.31 6.14 0.67
N LYS A 17 -8.42 6.45 1.34
CA LYS A 17 -9.16 7.70 1.17
C LYS A 17 -8.34 8.92 1.57
N GLU A 18 -7.68 8.88 2.71
CA GLU A 18 -6.87 10.00 3.17
C GLU A 18 -5.68 10.28 2.23
N ILE A 19 -5.00 9.23 1.77
CA ILE A 19 -3.96 9.38 0.74
C ILE A 19 -4.58 9.92 -0.56
N GLY A 20 -5.69 9.35 -1.00
CA GLY A 20 -6.37 9.74 -2.23
C GLY A 20 -6.79 11.22 -2.28
N LYS A 21 -7.25 11.77 -1.15
CA LYS A 21 -7.58 13.20 -1.02
C LYS A 21 -6.41 14.10 -1.43
N SER A 22 -5.20 13.77 -1.01
CA SER A 22 -4.00 14.54 -1.31
C SER A 22 -3.60 14.56 -2.79
N PHE A 23 -4.18 13.68 -3.59
CA PHE A 23 -3.94 13.55 -5.03
C PHE A 23 -5.21 13.76 -5.88
N SER A 24 -6.34 14.10 -5.26
CA SER A 24 -7.66 14.20 -5.90
C SER A 24 -8.05 12.91 -6.63
N VAL A 25 -7.76 11.76 -6.00
CA VAL A 25 -8.03 10.42 -6.55
C VAL A 25 -8.92 9.64 -5.59
N GLU A 26 -10.03 9.11 -6.09
CA GLU A 26 -10.88 8.20 -5.31
C GLU A 26 -10.33 6.77 -5.39
N PRO A 27 -10.10 6.09 -4.24
CA PRO A 27 -9.65 4.71 -4.25
C PRO A 27 -10.68 3.77 -4.82
N VAL A 28 -10.23 2.79 -5.60
CA VAL A 28 -11.10 1.76 -6.20
C VAL A 28 -10.92 0.45 -5.45
N LEU A 29 -12.01 -0.12 -4.95
CA LEU A 29 -12.00 -1.43 -4.33
C LEU A 29 -11.70 -2.52 -5.36
N ILE A 30 -10.72 -3.38 -5.09
CA ILE A 30 -10.34 -4.47 -6.01
C ILE A 30 -11.46 -5.48 -6.22
N THR A 31 -12.41 -5.58 -5.30
CA THR A 31 -13.59 -6.43 -5.42
C THR A 31 -14.49 -6.07 -6.59
N LYS A 32 -14.41 -4.82 -7.11
CA LYS A 32 -15.11 -4.40 -8.33
C LYS A 32 -14.62 -5.13 -9.59
N PHE A 33 -13.43 -5.72 -9.52
CA PHE A 33 -12.79 -6.42 -10.64
C PHE A 33 -12.82 -7.96 -10.49
N LYS A 34 -13.63 -8.49 -9.57
CA LYS A 34 -13.64 -9.92 -9.25
C LYS A 34 -13.91 -10.82 -10.46
N ASP A 35 -14.79 -10.36 -11.37
CA ASP A 35 -15.24 -11.10 -12.56
C ASP A 35 -14.43 -10.75 -13.83
N GLN A 36 -13.41 -9.90 -13.72
CA GLN A 36 -12.56 -9.52 -14.84
C GLN A 36 -11.32 -10.42 -14.90
N SER A 37 -11.08 -11.03 -16.04
CA SER A 37 -9.88 -11.83 -16.29
C SER A 37 -8.61 -10.99 -16.43
N SER A 38 -8.75 -9.73 -16.84
CA SER A 38 -7.64 -8.77 -16.96
C SER A 38 -8.09 -7.37 -16.59
N VAL A 39 -7.21 -6.60 -15.94
CA VAL A 39 -7.46 -5.22 -15.54
C VAL A 39 -6.39 -4.32 -16.16
N LYS A 40 -6.79 -3.54 -17.15
CA LYS A 40 -5.90 -2.65 -17.91
C LYS A 40 -5.43 -1.47 -17.07
N ILE A 41 -4.13 -1.22 -17.07
CA ILE A 41 -3.45 -0.14 -16.35
C ILE A 41 -2.81 0.82 -17.36
N THR A 42 -3.38 2.02 -17.45
CA THR A 42 -2.88 3.12 -18.28
C THR A 42 -2.13 4.17 -17.48
N ASP A 43 -2.34 4.17 -16.17
CA ASP A 43 -1.76 5.14 -15.25
C ASP A 43 -0.25 4.90 -15.05
N SER A 44 0.52 5.99 -14.99
CA SER A 44 1.96 5.96 -14.73
C SER A 44 2.30 5.81 -13.24
N GLN A 45 1.30 5.91 -12.36
CA GLN A 45 1.48 5.79 -10.91
C GLN A 45 0.34 4.97 -10.30
N ILE A 46 0.68 3.90 -9.60
CA ILE A 46 -0.27 2.93 -9.07
C ILE A 46 -0.05 2.75 -7.57
N GLY A 47 -1.12 2.85 -6.80
CA GLY A 47 -1.14 2.52 -5.37
C GLY A 47 -1.86 1.20 -5.12
N ILE A 48 -1.29 0.37 -4.26
CA ILE A 48 -1.90 -0.86 -3.73
C ILE A 48 -1.98 -0.72 -2.23
N ILE A 49 -3.20 -0.60 -1.68
CA ILE A 49 -3.42 -0.43 -0.24
C ILE A 49 -4.25 -1.61 0.27
N THR A 50 -3.68 -2.35 1.24
CA THR A 50 -4.27 -3.62 1.69
C THR A 50 -3.88 -3.95 3.14
N PRO A 51 -4.71 -4.69 3.89
CA PRO A 51 -4.28 -5.19 5.19
C PRO A 51 -3.27 -6.32 5.04
N VAL A 52 -2.54 -6.57 6.13
CA VAL A 52 -1.74 -7.76 6.33
C VAL A 52 -2.55 -8.79 7.12
N CYS A 53 -2.62 -10.01 6.60
CA CYS A 53 -3.24 -11.16 7.24
C CYS A 53 -2.17 -12.24 7.41
N LEU A 54 -1.93 -12.70 8.65
CA LEU A 54 -0.94 -13.75 8.95
C LEU A 54 0.45 -13.47 8.33
N ASN A 55 0.91 -12.23 8.45
CA ASN A 55 2.21 -11.75 7.93
C ASN A 55 2.32 -11.74 6.39
N ASP A 56 1.21 -11.80 5.68
CA ASP A 56 1.13 -11.77 4.21
C ASP A 56 -0.04 -10.94 3.72
N ILE A 57 -0.12 -10.67 2.42
CA ILE A 57 -1.28 -10.04 1.79
C ILE A 57 -2.40 -11.06 1.59
N PRO A 58 -3.68 -10.63 1.65
CA PRO A 58 -4.80 -11.49 1.33
C PRO A 58 -4.70 -12.09 -0.07
N ARG A 59 -5.11 -13.35 -0.22
CA ARG A 59 -5.07 -14.08 -1.49
C ARG A 59 -5.75 -13.31 -2.64
N ILE A 60 -6.89 -12.70 -2.37
CA ILE A 60 -7.63 -11.89 -3.36
C ILE A 60 -6.79 -10.72 -3.91
N VAL A 61 -5.91 -10.13 -3.09
CA VAL A 61 -5.01 -9.05 -3.53
C VAL A 61 -3.94 -9.61 -4.47
N LYS A 62 -3.35 -10.74 -4.12
CA LYS A 62 -2.36 -11.42 -4.97
C LYS A 62 -2.96 -11.79 -6.32
N GLU A 63 -4.13 -12.41 -6.32
CA GLU A 63 -4.86 -12.78 -7.54
C GLU A 63 -5.24 -11.55 -8.38
N PHE A 64 -5.59 -10.43 -7.73
CA PHE A 64 -5.86 -9.18 -8.42
C PHE A 64 -4.60 -8.65 -9.12
N ILE A 65 -3.45 -8.60 -8.42
CA ILE A 65 -2.19 -8.11 -9.00
C ILE A 65 -1.80 -8.96 -10.23
N LEU A 66 -1.95 -10.27 -10.16
CA LEU A 66 -1.63 -11.17 -11.28
C LEU A 66 -2.52 -10.96 -12.53
N ARG A 67 -3.66 -10.30 -12.38
CA ARG A 67 -4.57 -9.94 -13.48
C ARG A 67 -4.36 -8.54 -14.04
N LEU A 68 -3.43 -7.76 -13.47
CA LEU A 68 -3.12 -6.44 -14.01
C LEU A 68 -2.43 -6.56 -15.38
N SER A 69 -2.76 -5.66 -16.29
CA SER A 69 -2.14 -5.56 -17.60
C SER A 69 -1.63 -4.13 -17.78
N PHE A 70 -0.32 -3.96 -17.66
CA PHE A 70 0.33 -2.65 -17.74
C PHE A 70 0.62 -2.27 -19.19
N GLU A 71 0.11 -1.12 -19.64
CA GLU A 71 0.51 -0.55 -20.94
C GLU A 71 1.91 0.07 -20.89
N ARG A 72 2.37 0.45 -19.69
CA ARG A 72 3.67 1.09 -19.48
C ARG A 72 4.48 0.32 -18.42
N PRO A 73 5.56 -0.37 -18.83
CA PRO A 73 6.42 -1.12 -17.91
C PRO A 73 7.12 -0.25 -16.84
N SER A 74 7.26 1.04 -17.10
CA SER A 74 7.92 2.00 -16.20
C SER A 74 6.96 2.68 -15.20
N SER A 75 5.82 2.09 -14.91
CA SER A 75 4.89 2.62 -13.91
C SER A 75 5.53 2.62 -12.52
N TYR A 76 5.40 3.75 -11.82
CA TYR A 76 5.77 3.84 -10.41
C TYR A 76 4.71 3.16 -9.56
N VAL A 77 5.08 2.09 -8.85
CA VAL A 77 4.15 1.34 -8.01
C VAL A 77 4.53 1.50 -6.54
N PHE A 78 3.58 1.96 -5.73
CA PHE A 78 3.72 2.00 -4.28
C PHE A 78 2.73 1.06 -3.60
N ALA A 79 3.12 0.49 -2.48
CA ALA A 79 2.25 -0.31 -1.62
C ALA A 79 2.20 0.28 -0.21
N VAL A 80 0.99 0.36 0.35
CA VAL A 80 0.78 0.72 1.75
C VAL A 80 0.07 -0.45 2.44
N LEU A 81 0.75 -1.06 3.41
CA LEU A 81 0.20 -2.17 4.18
C LEU A 81 -0.32 -1.67 5.53
N THR A 82 -1.53 -2.06 5.89
CA THR A 82 -2.10 -1.76 7.22
C THR A 82 -2.05 -3.00 8.09
N SER A 83 -1.56 -2.86 9.31
CA SER A 83 -1.50 -3.97 10.27
C SER A 83 -1.53 -3.49 11.71
N GLY A 84 -1.92 -4.35 12.65
CA GLY A 84 -1.83 -4.07 14.09
C GLY A 84 -0.41 -4.21 14.65
N SER A 85 0.46 -4.99 14.02
CA SER A 85 1.76 -5.40 14.59
C SER A 85 3.00 -4.89 13.83
N GLY A 86 2.84 -4.25 12.68
CA GLY A 86 3.98 -3.80 11.85
C GLY A 86 4.81 -4.93 11.22
N ARG A 87 4.34 -6.18 11.25
CA ARG A 87 5.04 -7.34 10.65
C ARG A 87 4.62 -7.52 9.19
N ASN A 88 5.26 -6.81 8.26
CA ASN A 88 4.76 -6.67 6.88
C ASN A 88 5.73 -7.18 5.79
N LYS A 89 6.88 -7.73 6.17
CA LYS A 89 7.95 -8.09 5.21
C LYS A 89 7.49 -9.03 4.09
N ASN A 90 6.75 -10.09 4.42
CA ASN A 90 6.26 -11.04 3.43
C ASN A 90 5.22 -10.42 2.50
N GLY A 91 4.37 -9.53 3.02
CA GLY A 91 3.38 -8.83 2.21
C GLY A 91 4.01 -8.04 1.08
N PHE A 92 5.02 -7.22 1.34
CA PHE A 92 5.74 -6.47 0.31
C PHE A 92 6.48 -7.38 -0.67
N LYS A 93 7.14 -8.43 -0.15
CA LYS A 93 7.80 -9.43 -0.99
C LYS A 93 6.82 -10.07 -1.98
N ASN A 94 5.65 -10.48 -1.52
CA ASN A 94 4.66 -11.15 -2.36
C ASN A 94 3.99 -10.20 -3.34
N ILE A 95 3.78 -8.92 -2.98
CA ILE A 95 3.37 -7.89 -3.95
C ILE A 95 4.42 -7.76 -5.06
N ASN A 96 5.70 -7.64 -4.70
CA ASN A 96 6.76 -7.50 -5.70
C ASN A 96 6.90 -8.72 -6.59
N ILE A 97 6.78 -9.94 -6.04
CA ILE A 97 6.78 -11.19 -6.83
C ILE A 97 5.64 -11.20 -7.84
N ALA A 98 4.43 -10.77 -7.43
CA ALA A 98 3.28 -10.73 -8.33
C ALA A 98 3.44 -9.65 -9.41
N LEU A 99 3.97 -8.46 -9.07
CA LEU A 99 4.27 -7.39 -10.04
C LEU A 99 5.36 -7.79 -11.04
N ALA A 100 6.36 -8.57 -10.61
CA ALA A 100 7.45 -9.04 -11.47
C ALA A 100 6.95 -9.91 -12.65
N GLN A 101 5.79 -10.57 -12.51
CA GLN A 101 5.16 -11.29 -13.63
C GLN A 101 4.76 -10.37 -14.80
N HIS A 102 4.67 -9.07 -14.54
CA HIS A 102 4.34 -8.02 -15.52
C HIS A 102 5.56 -7.17 -15.91
N ASN A 103 6.78 -7.58 -15.53
CA ASN A 103 8.01 -6.78 -15.68
C ASN A 103 7.93 -5.41 -14.97
N VAL A 104 7.18 -5.33 -13.88
CA VAL A 104 7.01 -4.14 -13.04
C VAL A 104 7.57 -4.45 -11.65
N LYS A 105 8.26 -3.48 -11.05
CA LYS A 105 8.78 -3.59 -9.69
C LYS A 105 7.95 -2.77 -8.71
N LEU A 106 7.93 -3.17 -7.45
CA LEU A 106 7.49 -2.32 -6.36
C LEU A 106 8.56 -1.23 -6.12
N SER A 107 8.17 0.04 -6.23
CA SER A 107 9.08 1.19 -6.04
C SER A 107 9.12 1.65 -4.59
N LEU A 108 7.96 1.78 -3.96
CA LEU A 108 7.83 2.28 -2.59
C LEU A 108 6.98 1.33 -1.73
N ALA A 109 7.51 0.94 -0.58
CA ALA A 109 6.87 0.07 0.39
C ALA A 109 6.74 0.80 1.73
N LEU A 110 5.53 1.02 2.19
CA LEU A 110 5.22 1.75 3.42
C LEU A 110 4.17 1.00 4.24
N ASP A 111 4.23 1.14 5.56
CA ASP A 111 3.23 0.55 6.45
C ASP A 111 2.54 1.60 7.32
N VAL A 112 1.30 1.32 7.67
CA VAL A 112 0.51 2.08 8.64
C VAL A 112 0.01 1.13 9.70
N GLN A 113 0.43 1.37 10.95
CA GLN A 113 -0.16 0.67 12.07
C GLN A 113 -1.59 1.18 12.26
N MET A 114 -2.53 0.26 12.34
CA MET A 114 -3.95 0.51 12.56
C MET A 114 -4.44 -0.33 13.74
N PRO A 115 -5.48 0.09 14.45
CA PRO A 115 -6.06 -0.71 15.51
C PRO A 115 -6.44 -2.11 15.02
N SER A 116 -6.16 -3.11 15.83
CA SER A 116 -6.60 -4.48 15.56
C SER A 116 -7.65 -4.90 16.59
N SER A 117 -8.54 -5.82 16.19
CA SER A 117 -9.57 -6.39 17.09
C SER A 117 -9.01 -7.13 18.31
N PHE A 118 -7.71 -7.33 18.36
CA PHE A 118 -7.00 -8.00 19.48
C PHE A 118 -6.32 -7.03 20.44
N GLN A 119 -6.39 -5.70 20.20
CA GLN A 119 -5.79 -4.69 21.07
C GLN A 119 -6.75 -4.21 22.16
N ALA A 120 -6.19 -3.86 23.33
CA ALA A 120 -6.95 -3.17 24.36
C ALA A 120 -7.42 -1.78 23.88
N ARG A 121 -8.56 -1.32 24.40
CA ARG A 121 -9.18 -0.06 23.94
C ARG A 121 -8.27 1.16 24.12
N ASN A 122 -7.52 1.22 25.23
CA ASN A 122 -6.59 2.33 25.52
C ASN A 122 -5.43 2.40 24.54
N ASP A 123 -5.00 1.25 23.97
CA ASP A 123 -3.92 1.20 22.98
C ASP A 123 -4.41 1.63 21.58
N MET A 124 -5.73 1.53 21.32
CA MET A 124 -6.32 1.91 20.04
C MET A 124 -6.25 3.43 19.80
N ASP A 125 -6.51 4.23 20.83
CA ASP A 125 -6.53 5.69 20.72
C ASP A 125 -5.13 6.22 20.36
N SER A 126 -4.09 5.74 21.04
CA SER A 126 -2.70 6.13 20.74
C SER A 126 -2.26 5.74 19.33
N VAL A 127 -2.74 4.61 18.80
CA VAL A 127 -2.48 4.21 17.41
C VAL A 127 -3.18 5.12 16.44
N LEU A 128 -4.45 5.48 16.71
CA LEU A 128 -5.24 6.37 15.85
C LEU A 128 -4.68 7.78 15.82
N ASP A 129 -4.22 8.32 16.94
CA ASP A 129 -3.62 9.65 17.04
C ASP A 129 -2.36 9.81 16.16
N ALA A 130 -1.61 8.71 15.97
CA ALA A 130 -0.41 8.72 15.12
C ALA A 130 -0.71 8.56 13.61
N VAL A 131 -1.92 8.17 13.22
CA VAL A 131 -2.27 7.89 11.82
C VAL A 131 -2.17 9.13 10.92
N PRO A 132 -2.68 10.33 11.30
CA PRO A 132 -2.63 11.50 10.44
C PRO A 132 -1.19 11.90 10.06
N GLU A 133 -0.27 11.89 11.02
CA GLU A 133 1.14 12.20 10.77
C GLU A 133 1.77 11.16 9.84
N ARG A 134 1.51 9.87 10.05
CA ARG A 134 1.99 8.80 9.18
C ARG A 134 1.48 8.95 7.76
N ILE A 135 0.20 9.25 7.57
CA ILE A 135 -0.39 9.49 6.24
C ILE A 135 0.25 10.69 5.57
N SER A 136 0.51 11.77 6.29
CA SER A 136 1.20 12.95 5.77
C SER A 136 2.59 12.59 5.23
N ARG A 137 3.38 11.85 6.00
CA ARG A 137 4.72 11.36 5.58
C ARG A 137 4.64 10.44 4.35
N ILE A 138 3.68 9.52 4.34
CA ILE A 138 3.44 8.62 3.20
C ILE A 138 3.10 9.42 1.95
N THR A 139 2.22 10.39 2.08
CA THR A 139 1.79 11.26 0.98
C THR A 139 2.97 12.06 0.41
N ALA A 140 3.83 12.61 1.27
CA ALA A 140 5.05 13.29 0.86
C ALA A 140 6.00 12.34 0.10
N ALA A 141 6.22 11.12 0.60
CA ALA A 141 7.04 10.11 -0.07
C ALA A 141 6.51 9.76 -1.47
N ILE A 142 5.19 9.60 -1.60
CA ILE A 142 4.55 9.31 -2.89
C ILE A 142 4.66 10.50 -3.85
N LYS A 143 4.43 11.74 -3.39
CA LYS A 143 4.57 12.97 -4.18
C LYS A 143 5.97 13.11 -4.76
N ASN A 144 6.98 12.84 -3.95
CA ASN A 144 8.38 12.90 -4.34
C ASN A 144 8.88 11.64 -5.08
N ARG A 145 8.01 10.66 -5.34
CA ARG A 145 8.33 9.38 -5.99
C ARG A 145 9.54 8.69 -5.37
N LEU A 146 9.62 8.68 -4.04
CA LEU A 146 10.71 8.01 -3.34
C LEU A 146 10.71 6.51 -3.63
N GLU A 147 11.89 5.94 -3.77
CA GLU A 147 12.08 4.49 -3.92
C GLU A 147 12.81 3.97 -2.67
N ASN A 148 12.21 3.01 -1.97
CA ASN A 148 12.81 2.39 -0.79
C ASN A 148 12.77 0.87 -0.83
N TYR A 149 12.18 0.28 -1.86
CA TYR A 149 12.03 -1.17 -1.94
C TYR A 149 13.16 -1.78 -2.77
N THR A 150 13.89 -2.73 -2.16
CA THR A 150 14.84 -3.58 -2.86
C THR A 150 14.35 -5.03 -2.80
N PRO A 151 14.48 -5.84 -3.87
CA PRO A 151 13.99 -7.22 -3.94
C PRO A 151 14.53 -8.16 -2.84
N GLN A 152 15.63 -7.80 -2.21
CA GLN A 152 16.26 -8.57 -1.12
C GLN A 152 15.58 -8.42 0.25
N GLY A 153 14.46 -7.74 0.33
CA GLY A 153 13.51 -7.89 1.43
C GLY A 153 13.70 -6.98 2.63
N SER A 154 14.32 -5.84 2.48
CA SER A 154 14.34 -4.81 3.52
C SER A 154 13.64 -3.56 3.00
N ALA A 155 12.39 -3.36 3.40
CA ALA A 155 11.83 -2.02 3.42
C ALA A 155 12.58 -1.25 4.51
N ILE A 156 13.74 -0.68 4.16
CA ILE A 156 14.45 0.22 5.06
C ILE A 156 13.75 1.57 4.90
N LEU A 157 12.79 1.82 5.78
CA LEU A 157 12.43 3.21 6.04
C LEU A 157 13.70 3.86 6.60
N PRO A 158 14.22 4.94 6.00
CA PRO A 158 15.26 5.73 6.65
C PRO A 158 14.74 6.10 8.05
N LYS A 159 15.52 5.81 9.09
CA LYS A 159 15.16 6.15 10.47
C LYS A 159 14.95 7.64 10.68
N ASP A 160 15.36 8.46 9.72
CA ASP A 160 15.32 9.92 9.74
C ASP A 160 14.53 10.50 8.56
N PHE A 161 13.23 10.23 8.50
CA PHE A 161 12.31 11.03 7.68
C PHE A 161 12.18 12.49 8.17
N THR A 162 12.75 12.81 9.34
CA THR A 162 12.74 14.15 9.93
C THR A 162 13.68 15.14 9.25
N LYS A 163 14.53 14.73 8.32
CA LYS A 163 15.53 15.58 7.64
C LYS A 163 15.21 15.95 6.19
N LEU A 164 14.02 15.70 5.71
CA LEU A 164 13.56 16.30 4.48
C LEU A 164 13.07 17.72 4.81
N SER A 165 14.03 18.66 4.89
CA SER A 165 13.73 20.09 4.87
C SER A 165 13.10 20.43 3.52
N PHE A 166 11.88 20.97 3.59
CA PHE A 166 11.15 21.58 2.50
C PHE A 166 11.68 22.97 2.20
#